data_475f9ddf0c985ec543ca71c8f092fcd9
#
_entry.id   475f9ddf0c985ec543ca71c8f092fcd9
#
_cell.length_a   1.000
_cell.length_b   1.000
_cell.length_c   1.000
_cell.angle_alpha   90.00
_cell.angle_beta   90.00
_cell.angle_gamma   90.00
#
_symmetry.space_group_name_H-M   'P 1'
#
loop_
_entity.id
_entity.type
_entity.pdbx_description
1 polymer ?
#
loop_
_entity_poly.entity_id
_entity_poly.type
_entity_poly.pdbx_seq_one_letter_code
_entity_poly.pdbx_strand_id
1 'polypeptide(L)'
;MFDYPVILEAQPEGGFVVTFPDVPEAVTQGEDEQEAVLYAVDALETALSFYVEARKPLPVASKPKRGQRSVRPSALEGAKLGVYQAMTEQGIKKAELA
;
A
#
# COMPACT_ATOMS: atom_id res chain seq x y z
N MET A 1 3.69 9.66 -3.80
CA MET A 1 2.34 9.79 -3.27
C MET A 1 1.87 8.51 -2.57
N PHE A 2 1.93 7.35 -3.23
CA PHE A 2 1.54 6.07 -2.62
C PHE A 2 2.75 5.20 -2.32
N ASP A 3 3.78 5.78 -1.73
CA ASP A 3 4.98 5.07 -1.31
C ASP A 3 4.82 4.63 0.14
N TYR A 4 4.54 3.35 0.35
CA TYR A 4 4.27 2.84 1.70
C TYR A 4 5.51 2.13 2.23
N PRO A 5 5.97 2.46 3.45
CA PRO A 5 7.08 1.73 4.06
C PRO A 5 6.71 0.26 4.29
N VAL A 6 7.71 -0.60 4.13
CA VAL A 6 7.56 -2.04 4.34
C VAL A 6 8.59 -2.53 5.33
N ILE A 7 8.25 -3.64 5.99
CA ILE A 7 9.16 -4.38 6.86
C ILE A 7 9.39 -5.73 6.20
N LEU A 8 10.66 -6.04 5.91
CA LEU A 8 11.06 -7.35 5.42
C LEU A 8 11.71 -8.11 6.57
N GLU A 9 11.11 -9.21 6.95
CA GLU A 9 11.59 -10.02 8.05
C GLU A 9 12.07 -11.37 7.55
N ALA A 10 13.38 -11.62 7.70
CA ALA A 10 13.97 -12.89 7.31
C ALA A 10 13.44 -14.03 8.18
N GLN A 11 13.12 -15.15 7.53
CA GLN A 11 12.58 -16.32 8.23
C GLN A 11 13.67 -17.34 8.48
N PRO A 12 13.61 -18.08 9.60
CA PRO A 12 14.62 -19.11 9.92
C PRO A 12 14.72 -20.20 8.85
N GLU A 13 13.62 -20.50 8.19
CA GLU A 13 13.54 -21.54 7.15
C GLU A 13 13.94 -21.03 5.78
N GLY A 14 14.30 -19.77 5.68
CA GLY A 14 14.58 -19.09 4.42
C GLY A 14 13.41 -18.23 3.98
N GLY A 15 13.70 -17.27 3.11
CA GLY A 15 12.69 -16.34 2.62
C GLY A 15 12.45 -15.16 3.53
N PHE A 16 11.53 -14.31 3.10
CA PHE A 16 11.19 -13.07 3.81
C PHE A 16 9.67 -12.93 3.87
N VAL A 17 9.18 -12.46 5.01
CA VAL A 17 7.80 -12.01 5.15
C VAL A 17 7.80 -10.49 5.03
N VAL A 18 6.85 -9.95 4.28
CA VAL A 18 6.71 -8.51 4.07
C VAL A 18 5.41 -8.05 4.70
N THR A 19 5.49 -7.00 5.51
CA THR A 19 4.32 -6.35 6.09
C THR A 19 4.37 -4.87 5.82
N PHE A 20 3.20 -4.24 5.84
CA PHE A 20 3.05 -2.80 5.63
C PHE A 20 2.45 -2.21 6.90
N PRO A 21 3.23 -1.45 7.70
CA PRO A 21 2.68 -0.86 8.93
C PRO A 21 1.44 0.00 8.71
N ASP A 22 1.37 0.71 7.59
CA ASP A 22 0.23 1.59 7.28
C ASP A 22 -0.94 0.85 6.63
N VAL A 23 -0.71 -0.37 6.15
CA VAL A 23 -1.72 -1.17 5.45
C VAL A 23 -1.68 -2.60 6.01
N PRO A 24 -2.25 -2.82 7.20
CA PRO A 24 -2.12 -4.12 7.89
C PRO A 24 -2.66 -5.29 7.09
N GLU A 25 -3.57 -5.05 6.16
CA GLU A 25 -4.14 -6.09 5.31
C GLU A 25 -3.15 -6.62 4.26
N ALA A 26 -2.11 -5.84 3.96
CA ALA A 26 -1.13 -6.23 2.95
C ALA A 26 0.00 -7.02 3.61
N VAL A 27 -0.01 -8.34 3.41
CA VAL A 27 1.02 -9.24 3.91
C VAL A 27 1.37 -10.19 2.79
N THR A 28 2.67 -10.40 2.57
CA THR A 28 3.12 -11.35 1.58
C THR A 28 4.46 -11.97 2.00
N GLN A 29 4.98 -12.86 1.18
CA GLN A 29 6.28 -13.48 1.42
C GLN A 29 6.93 -13.83 0.08
N GLY A 30 8.24 -13.97 0.10
CA GLY A 30 9.02 -14.38 -1.07
C GLY A 30 10.23 -15.17 -0.63
N GLU A 31 10.81 -15.93 -1.56
CA GLU A 31 11.96 -16.78 -1.27
C GLU A 31 13.24 -15.97 -1.05
N ASP A 32 13.34 -14.84 -1.72
CA ASP A 32 14.44 -13.89 -1.55
C ASP A 32 13.88 -12.48 -1.46
N GLU A 33 14.76 -11.53 -1.21
CA GLU A 33 14.37 -10.14 -1.03
C GLU A 33 13.72 -9.55 -2.30
N GLN A 34 14.28 -9.88 -3.46
CA GLN A 34 13.77 -9.37 -4.74
C GLN A 34 12.37 -9.87 -5.01
N GLU A 35 12.13 -11.16 -4.82
CA GLU A 35 10.82 -11.77 -4.99
C GLU A 35 9.81 -11.23 -3.98
N ALA A 36 10.24 -11.08 -2.73
CA ALA A 36 9.39 -10.54 -1.68
C ALA A 36 8.91 -9.13 -2.03
N VAL A 37 9.80 -8.26 -2.52
CA VAL A 37 9.44 -6.91 -2.92
C VAL A 37 8.50 -6.92 -4.13
N LEU A 38 8.73 -7.81 -5.08
CA LEU A 38 7.86 -7.95 -6.25
C LEU A 38 6.44 -8.34 -5.83
N TYR A 39 6.31 -9.32 -4.95
CA TYR A 39 5.00 -9.74 -4.44
C TYR A 39 4.37 -8.68 -3.54
N ALA A 40 5.18 -7.84 -2.90
CA ALA A 40 4.68 -6.75 -2.07
C ALA A 40 3.88 -5.73 -2.89
N VAL A 41 4.26 -5.49 -4.14
CA VAL A 41 3.50 -4.62 -5.03
C VAL A 41 2.08 -5.17 -5.21
N ASP A 42 1.95 -6.44 -5.54
CA ASP A 42 0.66 -7.10 -5.71
C ASP A 42 -0.17 -7.08 -4.43
N ALA A 43 0.46 -7.38 -3.30
CA ALA A 43 -0.23 -7.39 -2.02
C ALA A 43 -0.76 -6.00 -1.67
N LEU A 44 0.04 -4.97 -1.92
CA LEU A 44 -0.37 -3.58 -1.68
C LEU A 44 -1.55 -3.19 -2.57
N GLU A 45 -1.47 -3.49 -3.87
CA GLU A 45 -2.53 -3.15 -4.81
C GLU A 45 -3.84 -3.85 -4.44
N THR A 46 -3.76 -5.12 -4.08
CA THR A 46 -4.93 -5.88 -3.67
C THR A 46 -5.55 -5.30 -2.40
N ALA A 47 -4.74 -5.01 -1.39
CA ALA A 47 -5.22 -4.43 -0.14
C ALA A 47 -5.87 -3.07 -0.37
N LEU A 48 -5.24 -2.20 -1.16
CA LEU A 48 -5.80 -0.88 -1.44
C LEU A 48 -7.10 -0.97 -2.24
N SER A 49 -7.25 -1.99 -3.09
CA SER A 49 -8.49 -2.19 -3.83
C SER A 49 -9.68 -2.47 -2.91
N PHE A 50 -9.44 -3.13 -1.77
CA PHE A 50 -10.50 -3.36 -0.77
C PHE A 50 -10.96 -2.05 -0.14
N TYR A 51 -10.07 -1.10 0.08
CA TYR A 51 -10.45 0.23 0.57
C TYR A 51 -11.34 0.94 -0.45
N VAL A 52 -11.00 0.85 -1.73
CA VAL A 52 -11.80 1.44 -2.81
C VAL A 52 -13.19 0.79 -2.86
N GLU A 53 -13.27 -0.53 -2.81
CA GLU A 53 -14.55 -1.26 -2.83
C GLU A 53 -15.41 -0.92 -1.63
N ALA A 54 -14.80 -0.75 -0.47
CA ALA A 54 -15.50 -0.40 0.75
C ALA A 54 -15.79 1.09 0.85
N ARG A 55 -15.34 1.88 -0.10
CA ARG A 55 -15.48 3.35 -0.14
C ARG A 55 -14.89 4.02 1.08
N LYS A 56 -13.76 3.46 1.55
CA LYS A 56 -13.01 4.02 2.67
C LYS A 56 -11.88 4.89 2.18
N PRO A 57 -11.46 5.89 2.97
CA PRO A 57 -10.26 6.66 2.64
C PRO A 57 -9.05 5.74 2.57
N LEU A 58 -8.14 6.00 1.63
CA LEU A 58 -6.91 5.25 1.54
C LEU A 58 -6.01 5.54 2.74
N PRO A 59 -5.26 4.54 3.23
CA PRO A 59 -4.31 4.80 4.32
C PRO A 59 -3.28 5.83 3.91
N VAL A 60 -2.92 6.70 4.83
CA VAL A 60 -1.88 7.70 4.60
C VAL A 60 -0.52 7.02 4.75
N ALA A 61 0.34 7.20 3.76
CA ALA A 61 1.68 6.64 3.81
C ALA A 61 2.56 7.43 4.77
N SER A 62 3.15 6.74 5.73
CA SER A 62 4.14 7.33 6.63
C SER A 62 5.45 7.55 5.88
N LYS A 63 6.30 8.46 6.39
CA LYS A 63 7.64 8.61 5.84
C LYS A 63 8.47 7.39 6.25
N PRO A 64 9.22 6.77 5.32
CA PRO A 64 10.10 5.67 5.68
C PRO A 64 11.14 6.11 6.70
N LYS A 65 11.42 5.25 7.66
CA LYS A 65 12.52 5.45 8.58
C LYS A 65 13.84 5.26 7.81
N ARG A 66 14.93 5.80 8.38
CA ARG A 66 16.25 5.68 7.77
C ARG A 66 16.56 4.20 7.48
N GLY A 67 16.91 3.90 6.23
CA GLY A 67 17.21 2.55 5.79
C GLY A 67 16.00 1.66 5.52
N GLN A 68 14.80 2.16 5.77
CA GLN A 68 13.58 1.40 5.52
C GLN A 68 13.18 1.49 4.04
N ARG A 69 12.79 0.36 3.47
CA ARG A 69 12.27 0.32 2.11
C ARG A 69 10.85 0.83 2.05
N SER A 70 10.48 1.33 0.88
CA SER A 70 9.08 1.61 0.57
C SER A 70 8.70 0.90 -0.73
N VAL A 71 7.40 0.64 -0.89
CA VAL A 71 6.83 0.00 -2.06
C VAL A 71 5.68 0.86 -2.56
N ARG A 72 5.56 0.99 -3.86
CA ARG A 72 4.48 1.74 -4.49
C ARG A 72 3.72 0.85 -5.46
N PRO A 73 2.43 1.13 -5.70
CA PRO A 73 1.68 0.45 -6.75
C PRO A 73 2.29 0.71 -8.12
N SER A 74 1.96 -0.13 -9.09
CA SER A 74 2.32 0.13 -10.48
C SER A 74 1.74 1.48 -10.93
N ALA A 75 2.30 2.06 -12.00
CA ALA A 75 1.88 3.37 -12.49
C ALA A 75 0.37 3.40 -12.81
N LEU A 76 -0.16 2.34 -13.42
CA LEU A 76 -1.58 2.26 -13.75
C LEU A 76 -2.46 2.25 -12.50
N GLU A 77 -2.14 1.39 -11.54
CA GLU A 77 -2.91 1.30 -10.30
C GLU A 77 -2.77 2.56 -9.47
N GLY A 78 -1.58 3.14 -9.42
CA GLY A 78 -1.35 4.41 -8.73
C GLY A 78 -2.20 5.53 -9.31
N ALA A 79 -2.34 5.60 -10.64
CA ALA A 79 -3.19 6.59 -11.29
C ALA A 79 -4.65 6.41 -10.91
N LYS A 80 -5.14 5.17 -10.88
CA LYS A 80 -6.52 4.87 -10.47
C LYS A 80 -6.78 5.27 -9.02
N LEU A 81 -5.82 4.98 -8.13
CA LEU A 81 -5.92 5.33 -6.72
C LEU A 81 -5.94 6.85 -6.53
N GLY A 82 -5.14 7.58 -7.32
CA GLY A 82 -5.13 9.03 -7.27
C GLY A 82 -6.47 9.63 -7.66
N VAL A 83 -7.12 9.09 -8.69
CA VAL A 83 -8.46 9.52 -9.10
C VAL A 83 -9.47 9.24 -8.00
N TYR A 84 -9.44 8.05 -7.42
CA TYR A 84 -10.32 7.68 -6.32
C TYR A 84 -10.16 8.63 -5.12
N GLN A 85 -8.92 8.92 -4.75
CA GLN A 85 -8.63 9.81 -3.63
C GLN A 85 -9.19 11.22 -3.88
N ALA A 86 -9.01 11.74 -5.10
CA ALA A 86 -9.54 13.04 -5.48
C ALA A 86 -11.06 13.06 -5.40
N MET A 87 -11.72 12.01 -5.88
CA MET A 87 -13.18 11.89 -5.80
C MET A 87 -13.68 11.84 -4.37
N THR A 88 -12.98 11.12 -3.50
CA THR A 88 -13.33 11.01 -2.09
C THR A 88 -13.23 12.38 -1.41
N GLU A 89 -12.17 13.12 -1.68
CA GLU A 89 -12.00 14.47 -1.14
C GLU A 89 -13.08 15.42 -1.63
N GLN A 90 -13.43 15.37 -2.91
CA GLN A 90 -14.51 16.19 -3.47
C GLN A 90 -15.87 15.84 -2.86
N GLY A 91 -16.11 14.56 -2.64
CA GLY A 91 -17.35 14.10 -2.00
C GLY A 91 -17.50 14.67 -0.60
N ILE A 92 -16.41 14.69 0.17
CA ILE A 92 -16.40 15.28 1.50
C ILE A 92 -16.70 16.78 1.43
N LYS A 93 -16.07 17.49 0.51
CA LYS A 93 -16.29 18.93 0.34
C LYS A 93 -17.73 19.25 -0.05
N LYS A 94 -18.31 18.46 -0.95
CA LYS A 94 -19.71 18.64 -1.34
C LYS A 94 -20.65 18.43 -0.17
N ALA A 95 -20.40 17.44 0.66
CA ALA A 95 -21.19 17.19 1.84
C ALA A 95 -21.12 18.35 2.83
N GLU A 96 -19.95 18.95 2.98
CA GLU A 96 -19.77 20.11 3.86
C GLU A 96 -20.48 21.36 3.34
N LEU A 97 -20.56 21.50 2.01
CA LEU A 97 -21.22 22.65 1.38
C LEU A 97 -22.75 22.50 1.33
N ALA A 98 -23.22 21.30 1.46
CA ALA A 98 -24.66 21.04 1.46
C ALA A 98 -25.28 21.34 2.82
#